data_d7516743b8f8653c4b21eaa799b627e0
#
_entry.id   d7516743b8f8653c4b21eaa799b627e0
#
_cell.length_a   1.000
_cell.length_b   1.000
_cell.length_c   1.000
_cell.angle_alpha   90.00
_cell.angle_beta   90.00
_cell.angle_gamma   90.00
#
_symmetry.space_group_name_H-M   'P 1'
#
loop_
_entity.id
_entity.type
_entity.pdbx_description
1 polymer ?
#
loop_
_entity_poly.entity_id
_entity_poly.type
_entity_poly.pdbx_seq_one_letter_code
_entity_poly.pdbx_strand_id
1 'polypeptide(L)'
;TYSGRNLAEIEKIWHGLEIPYTGLFAWLDGTGPRPEIRHGQTFHPMMLSNPVDEERDFDKLSPDDYQAEWKWDGIRVQLVIDGDRARLFSRTGDDISAAFPDLVEALGGRAVLDGELLVGHDFDPMNFNHLQQRLNRKTPAKSHIRDYPAFVRVYDMLFDGEEDIRDLPLVDRRRRLEAWMATHAGTRLDLSEILAFNDWDELAAMRRMGAETHGHEGLMIKQLQSLYVAGRPKGPWFKWKRDPRLIDTVMMYAQRGHGRRSSFYSDYTFGIWRGNEIVPVGKAYSGFTDGELRDLDKWVRGNTVNRFGPVREVEKDLVVELAFDSAHESPRHKSGIALRFPRVSRIRWDKPASEADTIETVRKLIG
;
A
#
# COMPACT_ATOMS: atom_id res chain seq x y z
N THR A 1 -14.65 -27.15 -0.25
CA THR A 1 -13.96 -27.23 -1.57
C THR A 1 -14.30 -28.54 -2.25
N TYR A 2 -14.43 -28.53 -3.58
CA TYR A 2 -14.78 -29.70 -4.41
C TYR A 2 -13.80 -30.88 -4.18
N SER A 3 -12.51 -30.61 -4.05
CA SER A 3 -11.46 -31.63 -3.88
C SER A 3 -11.26 -32.12 -2.44
N GLY A 4 -11.86 -31.51 -1.44
CA GLY A 4 -11.59 -31.79 -0.01
C GLY A 4 -10.18 -31.41 0.46
N ARG A 5 -9.33 -30.83 -0.40
CA ARG A 5 -7.97 -30.40 -0.07
C ARG A 5 -7.96 -29.04 0.62
N ASN A 6 -6.92 -28.78 1.41
CA ASN A 6 -6.73 -27.49 2.06
C ASN A 6 -6.43 -26.39 1.01
N LEU A 7 -7.15 -25.27 1.09
CA LEU A 7 -6.98 -24.16 0.13
C LEU A 7 -5.55 -23.60 0.13
N ALA A 8 -4.95 -23.42 1.32
CA ALA A 8 -3.59 -22.91 1.43
C ALA A 8 -2.54 -23.85 0.79
N GLU A 9 -2.80 -25.17 0.84
CA GLU A 9 -1.95 -26.16 0.17
C GLU A 9 -2.10 -26.09 -1.36
N ILE A 10 -3.34 -25.91 -1.85
CA ILE A 10 -3.62 -25.74 -3.28
C ILE A 10 -2.94 -24.46 -3.79
N GLU A 11 -3.09 -23.35 -3.09
CA GLU A 11 -2.47 -22.08 -3.44
C GLU A 11 -0.93 -22.18 -3.45
N LYS A 12 -0.35 -22.85 -2.44
CA LYS A 12 1.10 -23.09 -2.38
C LYS A 12 1.61 -23.85 -3.60
N ILE A 13 0.85 -24.85 -4.09
CA ILE A 13 1.23 -25.67 -5.23
C ILE A 13 0.98 -24.96 -6.55
N TRP A 14 -0.16 -24.32 -6.70
CA TRP A 14 -0.57 -23.66 -7.95
C TRP A 14 0.46 -22.66 -8.45
N HIS A 15 0.95 -21.78 -7.56
CA HIS A 15 1.93 -20.75 -7.94
C HIS A 15 3.29 -21.33 -8.41
N GLY A 16 3.56 -22.61 -8.13
CA GLY A 16 4.78 -23.33 -8.52
C GLY A 16 4.67 -24.14 -9.79
N LEU A 17 3.54 -24.12 -10.45
CA LEU A 17 3.30 -24.93 -11.63
C LEU A 17 3.18 -24.07 -12.89
N GLU A 18 3.70 -24.61 -13.99
CA GLU A 18 3.51 -24.05 -15.33
C GLU A 18 2.32 -24.70 -16.05
N ILE A 19 1.73 -23.97 -17.00
CA ILE A 19 0.67 -24.49 -17.87
C ILE A 19 1.23 -25.58 -18.79
N PRO A 20 0.53 -26.71 -18.97
CA PRO A 20 -0.83 -27.03 -18.53
C PRO A 20 -0.85 -27.64 -17.13
N TYR A 21 -1.80 -27.22 -16.29
CA TYR A 21 -1.98 -27.68 -14.89
C TYR A 21 -2.56 -29.10 -14.74
N THR A 22 -2.29 -30.00 -15.67
CA THR A 22 -2.86 -31.37 -15.71
C THR A 22 -2.51 -32.15 -14.44
N GLY A 23 -1.26 -32.04 -13.95
CA GLY A 23 -0.83 -32.70 -12.72
C GLY A 23 -1.55 -32.16 -11.47
N LEU A 24 -1.82 -30.85 -11.42
CA LEU A 24 -2.60 -30.23 -10.34
C LEU A 24 -4.03 -30.77 -10.30
N PHE A 25 -4.69 -30.80 -11.45
CA PHE A 25 -6.07 -31.30 -11.53
C PHE A 25 -6.14 -32.79 -11.19
N ALA A 26 -5.21 -33.62 -11.71
CA ALA A 26 -5.15 -35.04 -11.36
C ALA A 26 -4.98 -35.27 -9.85
N TRP A 27 -4.15 -34.44 -9.18
CA TRP A 27 -3.99 -34.50 -7.73
C TRP A 27 -5.25 -34.03 -6.98
N LEU A 28 -5.91 -32.96 -7.46
CA LEU A 28 -7.16 -32.47 -6.87
C LEU A 28 -8.30 -33.49 -6.98
N ASP A 29 -8.36 -34.22 -8.08
CA ASP A 29 -9.34 -35.28 -8.33
C ASP A 29 -8.97 -36.63 -7.66
N GLY A 30 -7.78 -36.72 -7.03
CA GLY A 30 -7.30 -37.93 -6.37
C GLY A 30 -6.79 -39.02 -7.34
N THR A 31 -6.63 -38.71 -8.63
CA THR A 31 -6.18 -39.63 -9.69
C THR A 31 -4.67 -39.59 -9.93
N GLY A 32 -3.97 -38.62 -9.36
CA GLY A 32 -2.52 -38.43 -9.50
C GLY A 32 -1.82 -38.08 -8.20
N PRO A 33 -0.45 -38.16 -8.18
CA PRO A 33 0.34 -37.74 -7.05
C PRO A 33 0.31 -36.23 -6.86
N ARG A 34 0.71 -35.76 -5.67
CA ARG A 34 0.91 -34.34 -5.40
C ARG A 34 2.00 -33.81 -6.34
N PRO A 35 1.75 -32.70 -7.09
CA PRO A 35 2.76 -32.13 -7.95
C PRO A 35 3.99 -31.68 -7.14
N GLU A 36 5.16 -31.95 -7.66
CA GLU A 36 6.40 -31.40 -7.12
C GLU A 36 6.54 -29.95 -7.56
N ILE A 37 6.84 -29.06 -6.61
CA ILE A 37 7.06 -27.64 -6.86
C ILE A 37 8.56 -27.37 -6.86
N ARG A 38 9.06 -26.69 -7.88
CA ARG A 38 10.40 -26.09 -7.83
C ARG A 38 10.30 -24.79 -7.02
N HIS A 39 10.71 -24.86 -5.76
CA HIS A 39 10.58 -23.74 -4.82
C HIS A 39 11.28 -22.45 -5.29
N GLY A 40 12.32 -22.53 -6.07
CA GLY A 40 13.11 -21.38 -6.54
C GLY A 40 12.47 -20.52 -7.65
N GLN A 41 11.25 -20.81 -8.11
CA GLN A 41 10.63 -20.06 -9.22
C GLN A 41 9.18 -19.66 -8.95
N THR A 42 8.74 -19.71 -7.68
CA THR A 42 7.34 -19.66 -7.30
C THR A 42 7.04 -18.51 -6.38
N PHE A 43 5.92 -17.83 -6.61
CA PHE A 43 5.33 -16.91 -5.63
C PHE A 43 4.83 -17.67 -4.41
N HIS A 44 5.10 -17.12 -3.23
CA HIS A 44 4.60 -17.61 -1.95
C HIS A 44 3.59 -16.60 -1.36
N PRO A 45 2.40 -17.05 -0.92
CA PRO A 45 1.42 -16.15 -0.33
C PRO A 45 2.01 -15.32 0.82
N MET A 46 1.78 -14.01 0.77
CA MET A 46 2.43 -13.06 1.68
C MET A 46 1.73 -12.95 3.02
N MET A 47 2.50 -12.77 4.09
CA MET A 47 2.00 -12.36 5.40
C MET A 47 1.63 -10.88 5.38
N LEU A 48 0.48 -10.51 5.96
CA LEU A 48 -0.07 -9.16 5.96
C LEU A 48 -0.15 -8.60 7.38
N SER A 49 0.13 -7.30 7.51
CA SER A 49 0.04 -6.58 8.78
C SER A 49 -1.37 -6.09 9.11
N ASN A 50 -1.67 -5.95 10.40
CA ASN A 50 -2.86 -5.28 10.92
C ASN A 50 -2.59 -3.77 11.11
N PRO A 51 -3.60 -2.89 11.08
CA PRO A 51 -3.42 -1.53 11.55
C PRO A 51 -3.18 -1.50 13.07
N VAL A 52 -2.34 -0.59 13.55
CA VAL A 52 -2.21 -0.30 14.99
C VAL A 52 -3.45 0.44 15.47
N ASP A 53 -3.93 0.10 16.63
CA ASP A 53 -4.86 0.87 17.45
C ASP A 53 -4.06 1.36 18.67
N GLU A 54 -3.66 2.64 18.66
CA GLU A 54 -2.72 3.20 19.64
C GLU A 54 -3.22 3.05 21.08
N GLU A 55 -4.52 3.32 21.31
CA GLU A 55 -5.12 3.28 22.65
C GLU A 55 -5.26 1.86 23.21
N ARG A 56 -5.39 0.87 22.35
CA ARG A 56 -5.65 -0.51 22.75
C ARG A 56 -4.46 -1.44 22.68
N ASP A 57 -3.62 -1.25 21.64
CA ASP A 57 -2.58 -2.20 21.35
C ASP A 57 -1.31 -1.92 22.18
N PHE A 58 -0.88 -0.67 22.33
CA PHE A 58 0.36 -0.33 23.03
C PHE A 58 0.33 -0.61 24.55
N ASP A 59 -0.84 -0.60 25.17
CA ASP A 59 -0.99 -1.03 26.56
C ASP A 59 -0.71 -2.54 26.78
N LYS A 60 -0.73 -3.34 25.71
CA LYS A 60 -0.62 -4.81 25.77
C LYS A 60 0.65 -5.35 25.16
N LEU A 61 1.35 -4.55 24.35
CA LEU A 61 2.55 -4.95 23.63
C LEU A 61 3.78 -4.44 24.35
N SER A 62 4.77 -5.32 24.54
CA SER A 62 6.09 -4.92 25.06
C SER A 62 6.98 -4.44 23.91
N PRO A 63 7.58 -3.24 23.97
CA PRO A 63 8.52 -2.75 22.96
C PRO A 63 9.65 -3.73 22.66
N ASP A 64 10.17 -4.40 23.68
CA ASP A 64 11.29 -5.35 23.57
C ASP A 64 10.97 -6.59 22.72
N ASP A 65 9.70 -6.90 22.54
CA ASP A 65 9.25 -8.03 21.71
C ASP A 65 9.17 -7.71 20.23
N TYR A 66 9.38 -6.46 19.84
CA TYR A 66 9.14 -5.98 18.47
C TYR A 66 10.36 -5.24 17.91
N GLN A 67 10.52 -5.36 16.59
CA GLN A 67 11.36 -4.46 15.80
C GLN A 67 10.48 -3.49 15.01
N ALA A 68 11.01 -2.30 14.74
CA ALA A 68 10.37 -1.30 13.89
C ALA A 68 11.21 -1.01 12.64
N GLU A 69 10.53 -0.76 11.55
CA GLU A 69 11.12 -0.37 10.27
C GLU A 69 10.26 0.74 9.65
N TRP A 70 10.84 1.55 8.75
CA TRP A 70 10.03 2.47 7.96
C TRP A 70 9.04 1.72 7.08
N LYS A 71 7.82 2.21 7.01
CA LYS A 71 6.83 1.74 6.05
C LYS A 71 7.02 2.49 4.73
N TRP A 72 7.73 1.88 3.82
CA TRP A 72 8.06 2.47 2.52
C TRP A 72 6.81 2.69 1.65
N ASP A 73 6.76 3.80 0.90
CA ASP A 73 5.66 4.12 -0.03
C ASP A 73 6.02 3.65 -1.44
N GLY A 74 6.01 2.35 -1.64
CA GLY A 74 6.30 1.66 -2.88
C GLY A 74 5.25 0.63 -3.26
N ILE A 75 5.71 -0.45 -3.86
CA ILE A 75 4.92 -1.63 -4.17
C ILE A 75 5.57 -2.83 -3.51
N ARG A 76 4.84 -3.47 -2.59
CA ARG A 76 5.32 -4.70 -2.00
C ARG A 76 5.48 -5.78 -3.05
N VAL A 77 6.65 -6.37 -3.07
CA VAL A 77 7.02 -7.41 -4.04
C VAL A 77 7.69 -8.58 -3.36
N GLN A 78 7.64 -9.72 -4.03
CA GLN A 78 8.44 -10.88 -3.72
C GLN A 78 9.43 -11.12 -4.85
N LEU A 79 10.70 -11.13 -4.52
CA LEU A 79 11.79 -11.50 -5.41
C LEU A 79 12.06 -12.99 -5.27
N VAL A 80 11.99 -13.70 -6.37
CA VAL A 80 12.37 -15.12 -6.47
C VAL A 80 13.61 -15.19 -7.34
N ILE A 81 14.75 -15.57 -6.76
CA ILE A 81 16.06 -15.61 -7.42
C ILE A 81 16.55 -17.06 -7.44
N ASP A 82 16.89 -17.57 -8.62
CA ASP A 82 17.43 -18.92 -8.82
C ASP A 82 18.57 -18.91 -9.86
N GLY A 83 19.79 -18.84 -9.37
CA GLY A 83 21.00 -18.70 -10.18
C GLY A 83 21.07 -17.31 -10.83
N ASP A 84 21.04 -17.28 -12.15
CA ASP A 84 21.03 -16.07 -13.00
C ASP A 84 19.62 -15.63 -13.40
N ARG A 85 18.60 -16.27 -12.87
CA ARG A 85 17.18 -15.95 -13.14
C ARG A 85 16.54 -15.33 -11.92
N ALA A 86 15.94 -14.18 -12.12
CA ALA A 86 15.12 -13.55 -11.10
C ALA A 86 13.73 -13.24 -11.65
N ARG A 87 12.73 -13.37 -10.78
CA ARG A 87 11.33 -12.98 -11.05
C ARG A 87 10.83 -12.07 -9.95
N LEU A 88 10.03 -11.10 -10.35
CA LEU A 88 9.44 -10.12 -9.46
C LEU A 88 7.92 -10.30 -9.46
N PHE A 89 7.36 -10.66 -8.32
CA PHE A 89 5.92 -10.85 -8.14
C PHE A 89 5.32 -9.71 -7.32
N SER A 90 4.15 -9.22 -7.77
CA SER A 90 3.35 -8.28 -6.99
C SER A 90 2.79 -8.94 -5.73
N ARG A 91 2.20 -8.14 -4.86
CA ARG A 91 1.51 -8.61 -3.64
C ARG A 91 0.42 -9.65 -3.90
N THR A 92 -0.18 -9.65 -5.09
CA THR A 92 -1.24 -10.57 -5.52
C THR A 92 -0.72 -11.80 -6.26
N GLY A 93 0.59 -11.87 -6.50
CA GLY A 93 1.23 -12.97 -7.21
C GLY A 93 1.34 -12.76 -8.72
N ASP A 94 1.00 -11.57 -9.21
CA ASP A 94 1.18 -11.24 -10.63
C ASP A 94 2.67 -11.04 -10.93
N ASP A 95 3.16 -11.68 -12.00
CA ASP A 95 4.52 -11.47 -12.46
C ASP A 95 4.67 -10.11 -13.15
N ILE A 96 5.44 -9.22 -12.54
CA ILE A 96 5.71 -7.87 -13.04
C ILE A 96 7.16 -7.69 -13.53
N SER A 97 7.91 -8.77 -13.69
CA SER A 97 9.33 -8.77 -14.08
C SER A 97 9.59 -7.96 -15.35
N ALA A 98 8.70 -8.07 -16.35
CA ALA A 98 8.85 -7.41 -17.65
C ALA A 98 8.86 -5.87 -17.55
N ALA A 99 8.26 -5.28 -16.51
CA ALA A 99 8.28 -3.84 -16.26
C ALA A 99 9.60 -3.36 -15.61
N PHE A 100 10.41 -4.29 -15.09
CA PHE A 100 11.63 -4.01 -14.32
C PHE A 100 12.83 -4.85 -14.78
N PRO A 101 13.17 -4.86 -16.08
CA PRO A 101 14.27 -5.67 -16.61
C PRO A 101 15.62 -5.31 -15.98
N ASP A 102 15.87 -4.02 -15.72
CA ASP A 102 17.06 -3.52 -15.05
C ASP A 102 17.26 -4.05 -13.63
N LEU A 103 16.19 -4.42 -12.96
CA LEU A 103 16.23 -5.05 -11.64
C LEU A 103 16.51 -6.54 -11.77
N VAL A 104 15.70 -7.27 -12.54
CA VAL A 104 15.78 -8.74 -12.59
C VAL A 104 17.08 -9.23 -13.26
N GLU A 105 17.61 -8.49 -14.24
CA GLU A 105 18.87 -8.81 -14.91
C GLU A 105 20.12 -8.55 -14.05
N ALA A 106 19.99 -7.73 -12.99
CA ALA A 106 21.09 -7.39 -12.10
C ALA A 106 21.21 -8.33 -10.89
N LEU A 107 20.29 -9.27 -10.73
CA LEU A 107 20.20 -10.13 -9.56
C LEU A 107 20.76 -11.53 -9.84
N GLY A 108 21.44 -12.08 -8.84
CA GLY A 108 21.96 -13.43 -8.87
C GLY A 108 21.97 -14.05 -7.48
N GLY A 109 22.28 -15.36 -7.41
CA GLY A 109 22.22 -16.12 -6.18
C GLY A 109 20.97 -16.99 -6.08
N ARG A 110 20.60 -17.42 -4.89
CA ARG A 110 19.40 -18.22 -4.68
C ARG A 110 18.72 -17.80 -3.39
N ALA A 111 17.51 -17.22 -3.51
CA ALA A 111 16.72 -16.76 -2.38
C ALA A 111 15.27 -16.43 -2.79
N VAL A 112 14.36 -16.41 -1.82
CA VAL A 112 13.06 -15.76 -1.94
C VAL A 112 12.99 -14.64 -0.90
N LEU A 113 12.91 -13.40 -1.38
CA LEU A 113 12.97 -12.19 -0.57
C LEU A 113 11.64 -11.44 -0.62
N ASP A 114 11.25 -10.85 0.50
CA ASP A 114 10.08 -9.97 0.62
C ASP A 114 10.60 -8.54 0.80
N GLY A 115 10.10 -7.61 0.01
CA GLY A 115 10.59 -6.23 0.03
C GLY A 115 9.61 -5.24 -0.59
N GLU A 116 10.01 -3.98 -0.55
CA GLU A 116 9.29 -2.88 -1.19
C GLU A 116 10.04 -2.45 -2.45
N LEU A 117 9.37 -2.51 -3.59
CA LEU A 117 9.87 -2.01 -4.87
C LEU A 117 9.72 -0.49 -4.90
N LEU A 118 10.82 0.17 -5.16
CA LEU A 118 10.96 1.61 -5.22
C LEU A 118 11.68 2.02 -6.51
N VAL A 119 11.63 3.29 -6.85
CA VAL A 119 12.47 3.91 -7.87
C VAL A 119 13.25 5.07 -7.25
N GLY A 120 14.49 5.25 -7.67
CA GLY A 120 15.36 6.30 -7.15
C GLY A 120 16.81 6.05 -7.48
N HIS A 121 17.65 7.07 -7.28
CA HIS A 121 19.10 6.99 -7.45
C HIS A 121 19.76 6.75 -6.09
N ASP A 122 20.81 5.93 -6.06
CA ASP A 122 21.61 5.66 -4.87
C ASP A 122 20.78 5.23 -3.64
N PHE A 123 19.70 4.46 -3.89
CA PHE A 123 18.72 4.00 -2.92
C PHE A 123 17.92 5.13 -2.23
N ASP A 124 18.00 6.37 -2.71
CA ASP A 124 17.12 7.45 -2.27
C ASP A 124 15.78 7.37 -3.02
N PRO A 125 14.65 7.09 -2.33
CA PRO A 125 13.40 6.81 -2.99
C PRO A 125 12.75 8.09 -3.53
N MET A 126 12.37 8.06 -4.80
CA MET A 126 11.46 9.02 -5.39
C MET A 126 10.02 8.77 -4.93
N ASN A 127 9.13 9.73 -5.15
CA ASN A 127 7.71 9.54 -4.80
C ASN A 127 7.04 8.43 -5.64
N PHE A 128 5.92 7.92 -5.12
CA PHE A 128 5.16 6.82 -5.72
C PHE A 128 4.70 7.07 -7.17
N ASN A 129 4.48 8.34 -7.57
CA ASN A 129 4.07 8.66 -8.94
C ASN A 129 5.16 8.31 -9.96
N HIS A 130 6.44 8.46 -9.59
CA HIS A 130 7.56 8.05 -10.44
C HIS A 130 7.60 6.53 -10.62
N LEU A 131 7.34 5.77 -9.56
CA LEU A 131 7.21 4.31 -9.65
C LEU A 131 6.06 3.88 -10.58
N GLN A 132 4.92 4.59 -10.54
CA GLN A 132 3.80 4.31 -11.45
C GLN A 132 4.16 4.52 -12.92
N GLN A 133 5.11 5.41 -13.25
CA GLN A 133 5.58 5.58 -14.64
C GLN A 133 6.24 4.31 -15.19
N ARG A 134 6.84 3.49 -14.31
CA ARG A 134 7.43 2.20 -14.66
C ARG A 134 6.37 1.09 -14.70
N LEU A 135 5.55 0.96 -13.67
CA LEU A 135 4.61 -0.14 -13.48
C LEU A 135 3.61 -0.29 -14.64
N ASN A 136 3.13 0.83 -15.19
CA ASN A 136 2.12 0.83 -16.25
C ASN A 136 2.69 0.47 -17.64
N ARG A 137 3.94 0.04 -17.75
CA ARG A 137 4.62 -0.26 -19.01
C ARG A 137 5.10 -1.71 -19.05
N LYS A 138 4.52 -2.51 -19.96
CA LYS A 138 4.98 -3.89 -20.17
C LYS A 138 6.43 -3.96 -20.66
N THR A 139 6.90 -2.95 -21.38
CA THR A 139 8.28 -2.84 -21.85
C THR A 139 8.72 -1.39 -21.68
N PRO A 140 9.51 -1.06 -20.66
CA PRO A 140 9.99 0.29 -20.44
C PRO A 140 11.04 0.69 -21.47
N ALA A 141 10.99 1.93 -21.94
CA ALA A 141 12.06 2.49 -22.78
C ALA A 141 13.33 2.74 -21.93
N LYS A 142 14.51 2.75 -22.59
CA LYS A 142 15.80 3.02 -21.92
C LYS A 142 15.81 4.32 -21.12
N SER A 143 15.12 5.35 -21.60
CA SER A 143 14.96 6.64 -20.88
C SER A 143 14.21 6.45 -19.55
N HIS A 144 13.13 5.65 -19.53
CA HIS A 144 12.40 5.39 -18.30
C HIS A 144 13.21 4.60 -17.27
N ILE A 145 14.05 3.68 -17.74
CA ILE A 145 14.97 2.91 -16.88
C ILE A 145 16.01 3.85 -16.25
N ARG A 146 16.55 4.77 -17.05
CA ARG A 146 17.54 5.73 -16.59
C ARG A 146 16.94 6.77 -15.64
N ASP A 147 15.77 7.31 -15.98
CA ASP A 147 15.15 8.42 -15.25
C ASP A 147 14.46 7.96 -13.97
N TYR A 148 14.04 6.70 -13.94
CA TYR A 148 13.37 6.05 -12.78
C TYR A 148 13.99 4.66 -12.51
N PRO A 149 15.28 4.57 -12.14
CA PRO A 149 15.93 3.29 -11.88
C PRO A 149 15.25 2.58 -10.70
N ALA A 150 14.94 1.30 -10.88
CA ALA A 150 14.24 0.51 -9.87
C ALA A 150 15.23 -0.16 -8.91
N PHE A 151 14.85 -0.28 -7.65
CA PHE A 151 15.51 -1.08 -6.63
C PHE A 151 14.48 -1.69 -5.68
N VAL A 152 14.88 -2.71 -4.93
CA VAL A 152 14.04 -3.30 -3.88
C VAL A 152 14.71 -3.12 -2.54
N ARG A 153 13.98 -2.56 -1.58
CA ARG A 153 14.36 -2.51 -0.17
C ARG A 153 13.78 -3.72 0.53
N VAL A 154 14.65 -4.70 0.78
CA VAL A 154 14.26 -5.99 1.34
C VAL A 154 14.19 -5.93 2.86
N TYR A 155 13.20 -6.63 3.44
CA TYR A 155 12.97 -6.64 4.88
C TYR A 155 12.69 -8.01 5.47
N ASP A 156 12.46 -9.04 4.64
CA ASP A 156 12.31 -10.42 5.11
C ASP A 156 12.83 -11.41 4.05
N MET A 157 13.15 -12.61 4.49
CA MET A 157 13.62 -13.72 3.67
C MET A 157 12.76 -14.95 3.95
N LEU A 158 12.24 -15.57 2.89
CA LEU A 158 11.38 -16.74 2.99
C LEU A 158 12.13 -18.04 2.72
N PHE A 159 13.09 -17.96 1.79
CA PHE A 159 13.96 -19.09 1.45
C PHE A 159 15.41 -18.61 1.39
N ASP A 160 16.29 -19.37 2.03
CA ASP A 160 17.74 -19.21 1.98
C ASP A 160 18.30 -20.38 1.14
N GLY A 161 18.69 -20.10 -0.11
CA GLY A 161 18.90 -21.15 -1.08
C GLY A 161 17.65 -21.99 -1.34
N GLU A 162 17.69 -23.27 -0.98
CA GLU A 162 16.56 -24.20 -1.10
C GLU A 162 15.81 -24.39 0.24
N GLU A 163 16.36 -23.88 1.33
CA GLU A 163 15.77 -24.03 2.67
C GLU A 163 14.58 -23.11 2.85
N ASP A 164 13.41 -23.65 3.17
CA ASP A 164 12.23 -22.90 3.58
C ASP A 164 12.42 -22.45 5.04
N ILE A 165 12.66 -21.16 5.24
CA ILE A 165 12.92 -20.60 6.57
C ILE A 165 11.71 -19.85 7.16
N ARG A 166 10.54 -19.95 6.56
CA ARG A 166 9.31 -19.28 7.03
C ARG A 166 8.88 -19.72 8.43
N ASP A 167 9.23 -20.93 8.82
CA ASP A 167 8.95 -21.49 10.15
C ASP A 167 10.02 -21.10 11.20
N LEU A 168 11.00 -20.27 10.83
CA LEU A 168 11.92 -19.64 11.78
C LEU A 168 11.33 -18.32 12.31
N PRO A 169 11.71 -17.91 13.55
CA PRO A 169 11.43 -16.57 14.05
C PRO A 169 11.95 -15.45 13.13
N LEU A 170 11.24 -14.30 13.11
CA LEU A 170 11.66 -13.15 12.29
C LEU A 170 13.12 -12.73 12.56
N VAL A 171 13.55 -12.74 13.81
CA VAL A 171 14.93 -12.39 14.19
C VAL A 171 15.97 -13.29 13.52
N ASP A 172 15.68 -14.57 13.34
CA ASP A 172 16.57 -15.52 12.68
C ASP A 172 16.52 -15.37 11.16
N ARG A 173 15.32 -15.17 10.58
CA ARG A 173 15.18 -14.85 9.15
C ARG A 173 15.90 -13.56 8.79
N ARG A 174 15.80 -12.53 9.66
CA ARG A 174 16.50 -11.25 9.48
C ARG A 174 18.01 -11.43 9.49
N ARG A 175 18.56 -12.20 10.41
CA ARG A 175 19.99 -12.48 10.46
C ARG A 175 20.47 -13.19 9.19
N ARG A 176 19.70 -14.13 8.66
CA ARG A 176 20.02 -14.80 7.40
C ARG A 176 19.94 -13.85 6.21
N LEU A 177 18.92 -12.98 6.17
CA LEU A 177 18.81 -11.94 5.16
C LEU A 177 20.03 -11.02 5.14
N GLU A 178 20.48 -10.56 6.31
CA GLU A 178 21.66 -9.70 6.44
C GLU A 178 22.95 -10.40 5.96
N ALA A 179 23.12 -11.66 6.31
CA ALA A 179 24.25 -12.47 5.83
C ALA A 179 24.21 -12.69 4.31
N TRP A 180 23.02 -12.95 3.76
CA TRP A 180 22.83 -13.10 2.31
C TRP A 180 23.10 -11.78 1.58
N MET A 181 22.57 -10.66 2.08
CA MET A 181 22.78 -9.33 1.53
C MET A 181 24.26 -8.93 1.52
N ALA A 182 25.05 -9.28 2.55
CA ALA A 182 26.47 -8.98 2.60
C ALA A 182 27.28 -9.59 1.43
N THR A 183 26.79 -10.64 0.81
CA THR A 183 27.47 -11.36 -0.29
C THR A 183 26.80 -11.17 -1.66
N HIS A 184 25.54 -10.78 -1.70
CA HIS A 184 24.72 -10.71 -2.92
C HIS A 184 24.11 -9.32 -3.18
N ALA A 185 24.28 -8.35 -2.25
CA ALA A 185 23.79 -7.00 -2.46
C ALA A 185 24.51 -6.38 -3.67
N GLY A 186 23.84 -6.35 -4.77
CA GLY A 186 24.25 -5.61 -5.96
C GLY A 186 23.73 -4.18 -5.90
N THR A 187 23.76 -3.51 -7.05
CA THR A 187 23.33 -2.11 -7.18
C THR A 187 21.81 -1.89 -7.14
N ARG A 188 21.02 -2.95 -6.94
CA ARG A 188 19.55 -2.93 -7.03
C ARG A 188 18.81 -3.46 -5.79
N LEU A 189 19.56 -3.93 -4.81
CA LEU A 189 18.99 -4.37 -3.53
C LEU A 189 19.54 -3.49 -2.41
N ASP A 190 18.67 -3.09 -1.51
CA ASP A 190 18.98 -2.38 -0.29
C ASP A 190 18.28 -3.08 0.88
N LEU A 191 18.83 -2.96 2.08
CA LEU A 191 18.28 -3.57 3.27
C LEU A 191 17.44 -2.53 4.05
N SER A 192 16.19 -2.87 4.39
CA SER A 192 15.37 -2.02 5.24
C SER A 192 16.02 -1.88 6.62
N GLU A 193 16.23 -0.63 7.05
CA GLU A 193 16.84 -0.32 8.34
C GLU A 193 15.89 -0.71 9.49
N ILE A 194 16.46 -1.30 10.54
CA ILE A 194 15.76 -1.52 11.80
C ILE A 194 15.99 -0.28 12.67
N LEU A 195 14.89 0.35 13.07
CA LEU A 195 14.92 1.54 13.93
C LEU A 195 15.15 1.13 15.39
N ALA A 196 16.12 1.79 16.04
CA ALA A 196 16.33 1.61 17.47
C ALA A 196 15.33 2.47 18.26
N PHE A 197 14.63 1.89 19.21
CA PHE A 197 13.70 2.57 20.12
C PHE A 197 13.62 1.82 21.44
N ASN A 198 13.30 2.53 22.52
CA ASN A 198 13.20 1.97 23.86
C ASN A 198 11.74 1.82 24.32
N ASP A 199 10.86 2.70 23.83
CA ASP A 199 9.44 2.71 24.18
C ASP A 199 8.58 3.20 23.01
N TRP A 200 7.25 3.07 23.16
CA TRP A 200 6.31 3.47 22.14
C TRP A 200 6.22 4.98 21.90
N ASP A 201 6.55 5.80 22.91
CA ASP A 201 6.53 7.26 22.79
C ASP A 201 7.69 7.75 21.92
N GLU A 202 8.89 7.15 22.10
CA GLU A 202 10.04 7.41 21.22
C GLU A 202 9.73 7.01 19.78
N LEU A 203 9.15 5.83 19.58
CA LEU A 203 8.74 5.37 18.24
C LEU A 203 7.66 6.24 17.63
N ALA A 204 6.69 6.75 18.43
CA ALA A 204 5.70 7.71 18.00
C ALA A 204 6.33 9.06 17.57
N ALA A 205 7.36 9.51 18.29
CA ALA A 205 8.11 10.71 17.92
C ALA A 205 8.83 10.53 16.58
N MET A 206 9.49 9.37 16.36
CA MET A 206 10.13 9.04 15.08
C MET A 206 9.10 9.03 13.94
N ARG A 207 7.91 8.42 14.14
CA ARG A 207 6.80 8.41 13.16
C ARG A 207 6.38 9.82 12.75
N ARG A 208 6.25 10.72 13.73
CA ARG A 208 5.87 12.11 13.45
C ARG A 208 6.95 12.86 12.69
N MET A 209 8.21 12.76 13.13
CA MET A 209 9.35 13.41 12.47
C MET A 209 9.54 12.87 11.05
N GLY A 210 9.42 11.55 10.86
CA GLY A 210 9.54 10.91 9.56
C GLY A 210 8.40 11.24 8.58
N ALA A 211 7.29 11.81 9.05
CA ALA A 211 6.18 12.19 8.17
C ALA A 211 6.55 13.27 7.13
N GLU A 212 7.61 14.03 7.39
CA GLU A 212 8.15 15.06 6.49
C GLU A 212 9.23 14.53 5.54
N THR A 213 9.70 13.30 5.74
CA THR A 213 10.74 12.67 4.93
C THR A 213 10.10 11.91 3.76
N HIS A 214 10.70 12.03 2.57
CA HIS A 214 10.21 11.34 1.38
C HIS A 214 10.44 9.81 1.46
N GLY A 215 9.57 9.06 0.80
CA GLY A 215 9.76 7.63 0.55
C GLY A 215 9.09 6.70 1.55
N HIS A 216 8.53 7.17 2.67
CA HIS A 216 7.79 6.32 3.59
C HIS A 216 6.49 6.96 4.11
N GLU A 217 5.55 6.12 4.55
CA GLU A 217 4.19 6.53 4.97
C GLU A 217 3.87 6.12 6.42
N GLY A 218 4.88 5.94 7.26
CA GLY A 218 4.77 5.53 8.65
C GLY A 218 5.74 4.42 9.02
N LEU A 219 5.32 3.54 9.90
CA LEU A 219 6.14 2.47 10.47
C LEU A 219 5.51 1.09 10.26
N MET A 220 6.36 0.08 10.18
CA MET A 220 6.03 -1.33 10.33
C MET A 220 6.59 -1.82 11.66
N ILE A 221 5.75 -2.43 12.49
CA ILE A 221 6.12 -3.01 13.78
C ILE A 221 5.93 -4.51 13.67
N LYS A 222 6.98 -5.28 13.90
CA LYS A 222 7.02 -6.73 13.65
C LYS A 222 7.53 -7.46 14.89
N GLN A 223 6.78 -8.46 15.35
CA GLN A 223 7.17 -9.27 16.50
C GLN A 223 8.39 -10.13 16.16
N LEU A 224 9.44 -10.05 16.99
CA LEU A 224 10.71 -10.71 16.78
C LEU A 224 10.61 -12.24 16.68
N GLN A 225 9.70 -12.84 17.45
CA GLN A 225 9.48 -14.28 17.48
C GLN A 225 8.42 -14.76 16.48
N SER A 226 7.93 -13.88 15.59
CA SER A 226 6.89 -14.26 14.63
C SER A 226 7.40 -15.17 13.51
N LEU A 227 6.65 -16.23 13.23
CA LEU A 227 6.81 -17.02 12.02
C LEU A 227 6.20 -16.28 10.83
N TYR A 228 6.60 -16.64 9.61
CA TYR A 228 6.03 -16.06 8.40
C TYR A 228 4.78 -16.85 7.95
N VAL A 229 3.62 -16.36 8.32
CA VAL A 229 2.33 -17.03 8.06
C VAL A 229 1.55 -16.27 7.00
N ALA A 230 1.16 -16.96 5.92
CA ALA A 230 0.36 -16.37 4.84
C ALA A 230 -0.97 -15.78 5.35
N GLY A 231 -1.41 -14.68 4.72
CA GLY A 231 -2.65 -14.01 5.10
C GLY A 231 -2.43 -12.96 6.19
N ARG A 232 -3.44 -12.71 7.02
CA ARG A 232 -3.42 -11.66 8.04
C ARG A 232 -3.60 -12.24 9.45
N PRO A 233 -2.57 -12.85 10.04
CA PRO A 233 -2.60 -13.27 11.43
C PRO A 233 -2.75 -12.05 12.35
N LYS A 234 -3.45 -12.22 13.46
CA LYS A 234 -3.61 -11.15 14.46
C LYS A 234 -2.38 -11.13 15.38
N GLY A 235 -1.81 -9.96 15.58
CA GLY A 235 -0.79 -9.68 16.58
C GLY A 235 0.65 -9.63 16.14
N PRO A 236 1.15 -10.47 15.18
CA PRO A 236 2.59 -10.47 14.92
C PRO A 236 3.10 -9.25 14.16
N TRP A 237 2.33 -8.71 13.21
CA TRP A 237 2.76 -7.57 12.40
C TRP A 237 1.73 -6.46 12.38
N PHE A 238 2.20 -5.23 12.65
CA PHE A 238 1.39 -4.02 12.63
C PHE A 238 1.95 -3.00 11.64
N LYS A 239 1.04 -2.22 11.06
CA LYS A 239 1.36 -1.00 10.32
C LYS A 239 0.85 0.19 11.10
N TRP A 240 1.72 1.13 11.36
CA TRP A 240 1.43 2.38 12.04
C TRP A 240 1.63 3.52 11.06
N LYS A 241 0.58 3.83 10.31
CA LYS A 241 0.64 4.89 9.31
C LYS A 241 0.83 6.25 9.97
N ARG A 242 1.48 7.18 9.25
CA ARG A 242 1.47 8.59 9.63
C ARG A 242 0.04 9.11 9.68
N ASP A 243 -0.16 10.18 10.45
CA ASP A 243 -1.45 10.84 10.50
C ASP A 243 -1.81 11.38 9.11
N PRO A 244 -3.08 11.26 8.70
CA PRO A 244 -3.49 11.80 7.43
C PRO A 244 -3.35 13.32 7.42
N ARG A 245 -3.05 13.87 6.25
CA ARG A 245 -3.15 15.31 6.04
C ARG A 245 -4.62 15.69 5.99
N LEU A 246 -4.95 16.86 6.53
CA LEU A 246 -6.32 17.36 6.62
C LEU A 246 -6.45 18.65 5.81
N ILE A 247 -7.58 18.82 5.13
CA ILE A 247 -7.98 20.06 4.50
C ILE A 247 -9.49 20.28 4.67
N ASP A 248 -9.89 21.52 4.85
CA ASP A 248 -11.30 21.93 4.82
C ASP A 248 -11.73 22.24 3.39
N THR A 249 -12.72 21.51 2.92
CA THR A 249 -13.22 21.60 1.54
C THR A 249 -14.69 21.97 1.52
N VAL A 250 -15.19 22.45 0.39
CA VAL A 250 -16.61 22.72 0.17
C VAL A 250 -17.23 21.60 -0.65
N MET A 251 -18.37 21.06 -0.22
CA MET A 251 -19.13 20.10 -1.02
C MET A 251 -19.68 20.77 -2.28
N MET A 252 -19.45 20.17 -3.45
CA MET A 252 -19.91 20.70 -4.74
C MET A 252 -20.96 19.82 -5.38
N TYR A 253 -20.74 18.50 -5.35
CA TYR A 253 -21.63 17.54 -6.01
C TYR A 253 -21.81 16.31 -5.14
N ALA A 254 -22.99 15.70 -5.26
CA ALA A 254 -23.33 14.43 -4.64
C ALA A 254 -23.90 13.46 -5.68
N GLN A 255 -23.50 12.19 -5.60
CA GLN A 255 -24.00 11.14 -6.46
C GLN A 255 -24.50 9.97 -5.61
N ARG A 256 -25.54 9.27 -6.06
CA ARG A 256 -26.04 8.08 -5.39
C ARG A 256 -25.00 6.97 -5.42
N GLY A 257 -24.88 6.24 -4.32
CA GLY A 257 -24.03 5.08 -4.22
C GLY A 257 -24.50 3.89 -5.05
N HIS A 258 -23.71 2.82 -5.01
CA HIS A 258 -24.02 1.56 -5.68
C HIS A 258 -24.34 0.46 -4.65
N GLY A 259 -25.04 -0.60 -5.10
CA GLY A 259 -25.38 -1.76 -4.27
C GLY A 259 -26.21 -1.39 -3.05
N ARG A 260 -25.80 -1.76 -1.84
CA ARG A 260 -26.54 -1.50 -0.59
C ARG A 260 -26.76 -0.01 -0.28
N ARG A 261 -25.95 0.89 -0.86
CA ARG A 261 -26.05 2.34 -0.67
C ARG A 261 -26.74 3.08 -1.80
N SER A 262 -27.43 2.37 -2.72
CA SER A 262 -28.10 2.96 -3.88
C SER A 262 -29.27 3.92 -3.52
N SER A 263 -29.82 3.83 -2.30
CA SER A 263 -30.87 4.72 -1.80
C SER A 263 -30.34 6.04 -1.23
N PHE A 264 -29.04 6.13 -0.91
CA PHE A 264 -28.40 7.31 -0.32
C PHE A 264 -27.41 7.94 -1.29
N TYR A 265 -27.19 9.25 -1.14
CA TYR A 265 -26.03 9.90 -1.71
C TYR A 265 -24.82 9.49 -0.87
N SER A 266 -23.79 8.93 -1.49
CA SER A 266 -22.59 8.42 -0.80
C SER A 266 -21.28 8.61 -1.57
N ASP A 267 -21.33 9.22 -2.74
CA ASP A 267 -20.16 9.64 -3.51
C ASP A 267 -20.24 11.16 -3.69
N TYR A 268 -19.28 11.87 -3.08
CA TYR A 268 -19.29 13.32 -3.01
C TYR A 268 -18.05 13.90 -3.66
N THR A 269 -18.23 15.01 -4.39
CA THR A 269 -17.13 15.80 -4.97
C THR A 269 -16.93 17.05 -4.14
N PHE A 270 -15.70 17.30 -3.77
CA PHE A 270 -15.29 18.41 -2.93
C PHE A 270 -14.36 19.35 -3.68
N GLY A 271 -14.42 20.62 -3.32
CA GLY A 271 -13.61 21.68 -3.91
C GLY A 271 -12.94 22.55 -2.87
N ILE A 272 -11.96 23.30 -3.32
CA ILE A 272 -11.19 24.30 -2.55
C ILE A 272 -11.18 25.63 -3.31
N TRP A 273 -10.87 26.71 -2.62
CA TRP A 273 -10.82 28.04 -3.21
C TRP A 273 -9.60 28.23 -4.11
N ARG A 274 -9.83 28.79 -5.30
CA ARG A 274 -8.83 29.34 -6.21
C ARG A 274 -9.22 30.79 -6.51
N GLY A 275 -8.68 31.74 -5.78
CA GLY A 275 -9.22 33.08 -5.77
C GLY A 275 -10.67 33.12 -5.31
N ASN A 276 -11.58 33.58 -6.16
CA ASN A 276 -13.02 33.65 -5.86
C ASN A 276 -13.83 32.46 -6.42
N GLU A 277 -13.19 31.43 -6.95
CA GLU A 277 -13.83 30.25 -7.53
C GLU A 277 -13.53 29.01 -6.71
N ILE A 278 -14.53 28.13 -6.49
CA ILE A 278 -14.32 26.80 -5.93
C ILE A 278 -14.05 25.83 -7.06
N VAL A 279 -12.87 25.19 -7.03
CA VAL A 279 -12.44 24.20 -8.01
C VAL A 279 -12.39 22.79 -7.39
N PRO A 280 -12.84 21.74 -8.09
CA PRO A 280 -12.84 20.40 -7.54
C PRO A 280 -11.42 19.90 -7.28
N VAL A 281 -11.20 19.31 -6.08
CA VAL A 281 -9.91 18.77 -5.63
C VAL A 281 -9.93 17.26 -5.44
N GLY A 282 -11.11 16.68 -5.17
CA GLY A 282 -11.21 15.25 -4.96
C GLY A 282 -12.64 14.76 -4.78
N LYS A 283 -12.75 13.41 -4.74
CA LYS A 283 -14.00 12.72 -4.40
C LYS A 283 -13.76 11.84 -3.18
N ALA A 284 -14.74 11.78 -2.26
CA ALA A 284 -14.73 10.84 -1.17
C ALA A 284 -16.06 10.10 -1.07
N TYR A 285 -15.97 8.80 -0.75
CA TYR A 285 -17.12 7.89 -0.60
C TYR A 285 -17.05 7.07 0.68
N SER A 286 -16.16 7.43 1.60
CA SER A 286 -15.92 6.75 2.88
C SER A 286 -15.55 7.75 3.96
N GLY A 287 -15.51 7.28 5.22
CA GLY A 287 -15.19 8.10 6.39
C GLY A 287 -16.42 8.61 7.14
N PHE A 288 -17.62 8.26 6.70
CA PHE A 288 -18.88 8.63 7.38
C PHE A 288 -19.36 7.52 8.31
N THR A 289 -19.97 7.90 9.39
CA THR A 289 -20.87 7.06 10.15
C THR A 289 -22.23 6.95 9.43
N ASP A 290 -23.02 5.94 9.77
CA ASP A 290 -24.38 5.80 9.21
C ASP A 290 -25.31 6.95 9.61
N GLY A 291 -25.05 7.62 10.74
CA GLY A 291 -25.75 8.82 11.18
C GLY A 291 -25.44 10.00 10.26
N GLU A 292 -24.16 10.31 10.10
CA GLU A 292 -23.68 11.39 9.22
C GLU A 292 -24.13 11.20 7.77
N LEU A 293 -24.17 9.96 7.27
CA LEU A 293 -24.64 9.67 5.91
C LEU A 293 -26.13 10.03 5.75
N ARG A 294 -26.97 9.79 6.76
CA ARG A 294 -28.38 10.19 6.75
C ARG A 294 -28.55 11.71 6.80
N ASP A 295 -27.76 12.39 7.60
CA ASP A 295 -27.79 13.85 7.70
C ASP A 295 -27.33 14.51 6.40
N LEU A 296 -26.27 14.00 5.77
CA LEU A 296 -25.81 14.43 4.46
C LEU A 296 -26.86 14.17 3.37
N ASP A 297 -27.49 12.99 3.35
CA ASP A 297 -28.55 12.68 2.35
C ASP A 297 -29.72 13.68 2.48
N LYS A 298 -30.14 13.99 3.70
CA LYS A 298 -31.18 15.00 3.98
C LYS A 298 -30.75 16.39 3.51
N TRP A 299 -29.51 16.79 3.84
CA TRP A 299 -28.94 18.07 3.43
C TRP A 299 -28.85 18.20 1.91
N VAL A 300 -28.32 17.19 1.20
CA VAL A 300 -28.24 17.17 -0.26
C VAL A 300 -29.60 17.34 -0.92
N ARG A 301 -30.63 16.66 -0.38
CA ARG A 301 -32.01 16.78 -0.93
C ARG A 301 -32.58 18.18 -0.77
N GLY A 302 -32.28 18.85 0.35
CA GLY A 302 -32.75 20.20 0.65
C GLY A 302 -31.96 21.30 -0.07
N ASN A 303 -30.70 21.05 -0.44
CA ASN A 303 -29.79 22.06 -0.99
C ASN A 303 -29.34 21.75 -2.43
N THR A 304 -30.08 20.93 -3.17
CA THR A 304 -29.81 20.66 -4.59
C THR A 304 -30.20 21.85 -5.44
N VAL A 305 -29.23 22.43 -6.16
CA VAL A 305 -29.44 23.57 -7.09
C VAL A 305 -29.63 23.11 -8.53
N ASN A 306 -28.86 22.08 -8.97
CA ASN A 306 -28.97 21.53 -10.32
C ASN A 306 -28.90 20.00 -10.32
N ARG A 307 -29.32 19.39 -11.46
CA ARG A 307 -29.35 17.94 -11.64
C ARG A 307 -28.72 17.56 -12.99
N PHE A 308 -27.68 16.72 -12.95
CA PHE A 308 -27.00 16.19 -14.13
C PHE A 308 -27.09 14.66 -14.12
N GLY A 309 -28.22 14.12 -14.59
CA GLY A 309 -28.47 12.69 -14.48
C GLY A 309 -28.46 12.21 -13.02
N PRO A 310 -27.56 11.27 -12.64
CA PRO A 310 -27.45 10.78 -11.25
C PRO A 310 -26.77 11.76 -10.30
N VAL A 311 -26.10 12.78 -10.82
CA VAL A 311 -25.34 13.77 -10.02
C VAL A 311 -26.25 14.94 -9.63
N ARG A 312 -26.10 15.40 -8.39
CA ARG A 312 -26.72 16.61 -7.86
C ARG A 312 -25.63 17.64 -7.62
N GLU A 313 -25.78 18.82 -8.22
CA GLU A 313 -25.05 20.00 -7.77
C GLU A 313 -25.75 20.55 -6.54
N VAL A 314 -24.98 20.86 -5.51
CA VAL A 314 -25.52 21.38 -4.26
C VAL A 314 -25.06 22.82 -4.03
N GLU A 315 -25.77 23.53 -3.11
CA GLU A 315 -25.27 24.80 -2.58
C GLU A 315 -23.85 24.65 -2.07
N LYS A 316 -22.96 25.59 -2.44
CA LYS A 316 -21.53 25.54 -2.08
C LYS A 316 -21.32 26.19 -0.71
N ASP A 317 -22.01 25.65 0.30
CA ASP A 317 -22.07 26.19 1.65
C ASP A 317 -21.64 25.21 2.74
N LEU A 318 -21.67 23.91 2.47
CA LEU A 318 -21.26 22.90 3.43
C LEU A 318 -19.76 22.62 3.37
N VAL A 319 -19.08 22.88 4.50
CA VAL A 319 -17.67 22.56 4.66
C VAL A 319 -17.50 21.14 5.19
N VAL A 320 -16.58 20.42 4.59
CA VAL A 320 -16.21 19.05 4.99
C VAL A 320 -14.69 18.94 5.05
N GLU A 321 -14.20 18.54 6.21
CA GLU A 321 -12.79 18.21 6.39
C GLU A 321 -12.49 16.85 5.73
N LEU A 322 -11.54 16.84 4.79
CA LEU A 322 -11.04 15.64 4.16
C LEU A 322 -9.70 15.23 4.75
N ALA A 323 -9.59 13.95 5.07
CA ALA A 323 -8.32 13.30 5.35
C ALA A 323 -7.80 12.63 4.08
N PHE A 324 -6.49 12.73 3.82
CA PHE A 324 -5.85 12.09 2.66
C PHE A 324 -4.39 11.74 2.98
N ASP A 325 -3.85 10.76 2.25
CA ASP A 325 -2.51 10.25 2.52
C ASP A 325 -1.42 11.15 1.89
N SER A 326 -1.63 11.64 0.66
CA SER A 326 -0.73 12.59 -0.02
C SER A 326 -1.46 13.41 -1.09
N ALA A 327 -0.86 14.52 -1.49
CA ALA A 327 -1.30 15.34 -2.63
C ALA A 327 -0.17 15.40 -3.69
N HIS A 328 -0.54 15.48 -4.96
CA HIS A 328 0.42 15.62 -6.06
C HIS A 328 -0.16 16.46 -7.18
N GLU A 329 0.71 17.03 -8.01
CA GLU A 329 0.29 17.77 -9.20
C GLU A 329 -0.39 16.83 -10.20
N SER A 330 -1.48 17.30 -10.79
CA SER A 330 -2.25 16.53 -11.76
C SER A 330 -2.89 17.42 -12.84
N PRO A 331 -2.39 17.36 -14.07
CA PRO A 331 -2.97 18.15 -15.18
C PRO A 331 -4.39 17.66 -15.57
N ARG A 332 -4.82 16.53 -15.06
CA ARG A 332 -6.17 15.97 -15.32
C ARG A 332 -7.26 16.62 -14.48
N HIS A 333 -6.90 17.29 -13.39
CA HIS A 333 -7.82 17.94 -12.47
C HIS A 333 -7.88 19.45 -12.71
N LYS A 334 -9.06 20.06 -12.63
CA LYS A 334 -9.23 21.53 -12.77
C LYS A 334 -8.44 22.30 -11.72
N SER A 335 -8.27 21.74 -10.50
CA SER A 335 -7.42 22.33 -9.47
C SER A 335 -5.92 22.26 -9.78
N GLY A 336 -5.51 21.38 -10.69
CA GLY A 336 -4.10 21.03 -10.89
C GLY A 336 -3.54 20.08 -9.84
N ILE A 337 -4.39 19.60 -8.88
CA ILE A 337 -3.99 18.77 -7.74
C ILE A 337 -4.86 17.54 -7.69
N ALA A 338 -4.27 16.39 -7.38
CA ALA A 338 -4.98 15.15 -7.03
C ALA A 338 -4.63 14.72 -5.60
N LEU A 339 -5.64 14.30 -4.84
CA LEU A 339 -5.48 13.74 -3.50
C LEU A 339 -5.43 12.20 -3.58
N ARG A 340 -4.53 11.58 -2.81
CA ARG A 340 -4.44 10.13 -2.71
C ARG A 340 -5.27 9.64 -1.52
N PHE A 341 -6.21 8.73 -1.78
CA PHE A 341 -7.13 8.14 -0.81
C PHE A 341 -7.91 9.16 0.03
N PRO A 342 -8.56 10.16 -0.60
CA PRO A 342 -9.37 11.11 0.15
C PRO A 342 -10.57 10.42 0.79
N ARG A 343 -10.82 10.76 2.05
CA ARG A 343 -11.95 10.28 2.86
C ARG A 343 -12.45 11.40 3.74
N VAL A 344 -13.71 11.35 4.12
CA VAL A 344 -14.26 12.33 5.06
C VAL A 344 -13.69 12.06 6.45
N SER A 345 -13.14 13.09 7.07
CA SER A 345 -12.71 13.11 8.45
C SER A 345 -13.82 13.67 9.35
N ARG A 346 -14.39 14.78 8.96
CA ARG A 346 -15.40 15.49 9.75
C ARG A 346 -16.30 16.37 8.89
N ILE A 347 -17.59 16.43 9.19
CA ILE A 347 -18.52 17.40 8.62
C ILE A 347 -18.50 18.65 9.48
N ARG A 348 -18.21 19.80 8.88
CA ARG A 348 -18.03 21.08 9.57
C ARG A 348 -19.27 21.94 9.42
N TRP A 349 -20.35 21.55 10.10
CA TRP A 349 -21.59 22.35 10.18
C TRP A 349 -21.39 23.73 10.81
N ASP A 350 -20.32 23.87 11.56
CA ASP A 350 -19.92 25.08 12.31
C ASP A 350 -19.12 26.08 11.47
N LYS A 351 -18.62 25.69 10.28
CA LYS A 351 -17.66 26.47 9.50
C LYS A 351 -18.28 27.03 8.22
N PRO A 352 -18.19 28.35 7.97
CA PRO A 352 -18.68 28.93 6.71
C PRO A 352 -17.77 28.54 5.53
N ALA A 353 -18.36 28.39 4.35
CA ALA A 353 -17.63 28.00 3.15
C ALA A 353 -16.48 28.93 2.78
N SER A 354 -16.56 30.21 3.15
CA SER A 354 -15.50 31.22 2.91
C SER A 354 -14.20 30.92 3.68
N GLU A 355 -14.26 30.10 4.71
CA GLU A 355 -13.11 29.70 5.53
C GLU A 355 -12.54 28.33 5.12
N ALA A 356 -13.07 27.71 4.06
CA ALA A 356 -12.47 26.49 3.51
C ALA A 356 -11.07 26.80 2.90
N ASP A 357 -10.26 25.74 2.79
CA ASP A 357 -8.89 25.86 2.33
C ASP A 357 -8.78 26.32 0.88
N THR A 358 -7.61 26.88 0.57
CA THR A 358 -7.27 27.37 -0.76
C THR A 358 -6.34 26.43 -1.50
N ILE A 359 -6.19 26.62 -2.82
CA ILE A 359 -5.24 25.86 -3.63
C ILE A 359 -3.79 26.04 -3.14
N GLU A 360 -3.46 27.22 -2.65
CA GLU A 360 -2.14 27.54 -2.10
C GLU A 360 -1.84 26.76 -0.83
N THR A 361 -2.85 26.57 0.04
CA THR A 361 -2.75 25.73 1.24
C THR A 361 -2.44 24.29 0.84
N VAL A 362 -3.19 23.73 -0.12
CA VAL A 362 -2.98 22.33 -0.54
C VAL A 362 -1.66 22.14 -1.28
N ARG A 363 -1.20 23.12 -2.07
CA ARG A 363 0.12 23.06 -2.72
C ARG A 363 1.28 22.94 -1.75
N LYS A 364 1.21 23.57 -0.59
CA LYS A 364 2.23 23.41 0.48
C LYS A 364 2.29 21.99 1.05
N LEU A 365 1.23 21.21 0.84
CA LEU A 365 1.12 19.81 1.27
C LEU A 365 1.56 18.81 0.17
N ILE A 366 1.93 19.29 -1.02
CA ILE A 366 2.54 18.45 -2.07
C ILE A 366 3.98 18.17 -1.65
N GLY A 367 4.31 16.89 -1.50
CA GLY A 367 5.64 16.43 -1.12
C GLY A 367 6.29 15.63 -2.22
#